data_b366d050ad2fe1b9e9bba272e4e8e282
#
_entry.id   b366d050ad2fe1b9e9bba272e4e8e282
#
_cell.length_a   1.000
_cell.length_b   1.000
_cell.length_c   1.000
_cell.angle_alpha   90.00
_cell.angle_beta   90.00
_cell.angle_gamma   90.00
#
_symmetry.space_group_name_H-M   'P 1'
#
loop_
_entity.id
_entity.type
_entity.pdbx_description
1 polymer ?
#
loop_
_entity_poly.entity_id
_entity_poly.type
_entity_poly.pdbx_seq_one_letter_code
_entity_poly.pdbx_strand_id
1 'polypeptide(L)'
;HEALYAQNPIDLGTRCTVFMNSKVKQAQKEGASVADISAGLAYSVIKNALFKVIKVSDASELGKHIVVQGGTFYNNAVLRSFEKIADCEAIRPDIAGIMGAFGAALIARERYGECKGTTMLSIEDIRSLEYSTTMTKCRGCTNTCRLTINHFSGGRKFITSEKKKIQIRCQTCLTINFIGILIMNLFPKKMPREE
;
A
#
# COMPACT_ATOMS: atom_id res chain seq x y z
N HIS A 1 3.56 -8.87 -19.29
CA HIS A 1 2.96 -8.86 -20.63
C HIS A 1 2.45 -10.26 -21.00
N GLU A 2 3.28 -11.28 -20.83
CA GLU A 2 2.97 -12.70 -21.15
C GLU A 2 1.64 -13.18 -20.56
N ALA A 3 1.34 -12.79 -19.32
CA ALA A 3 0.11 -13.19 -18.62
C ALA A 3 -1.19 -12.84 -19.37
N LEU A 4 -1.17 -11.85 -20.27
CA LEU A 4 -2.33 -11.45 -21.06
C LEU A 4 -2.64 -12.44 -22.20
N TYR A 5 -1.67 -13.26 -22.56
CA TYR A 5 -1.78 -14.27 -23.63
C TYR A 5 -1.93 -15.69 -23.09
N ALA A 6 -2.12 -15.84 -21.79
CA ALA A 6 -2.32 -17.13 -21.14
C ALA A 6 -3.56 -17.83 -21.69
N GLN A 7 -3.39 -19.08 -22.09
CA GLN A 7 -4.48 -19.92 -22.61
C GLN A 7 -5.18 -20.67 -21.49
N ASN A 8 -4.41 -21.18 -20.53
CA ASN A 8 -4.89 -21.96 -19.40
C ASN A 8 -4.28 -21.47 -18.08
N PRO A 9 -4.73 -20.32 -17.55
CA PRO A 9 -4.20 -19.77 -16.30
C PRO A 9 -4.26 -20.77 -15.14
N ILE A 10 -3.16 -20.98 -14.45
CA ILE A 10 -3.06 -21.95 -13.36
C ILE A 10 -3.75 -21.41 -12.11
N ASP A 11 -4.59 -22.21 -11.45
CA ASP A 11 -5.16 -21.82 -10.18
C ASP A 11 -4.15 -22.00 -9.01
N LEU A 12 -3.52 -20.93 -8.67
CA LEU A 12 -2.57 -20.88 -7.54
C LEU A 12 -3.28 -20.65 -6.18
N GLY A 13 -4.60 -20.47 -6.18
CA GLY A 13 -5.40 -20.24 -4.99
C GLY A 13 -5.40 -18.79 -4.54
N THR A 14 -5.70 -18.54 -3.26
CA THR A 14 -5.92 -17.21 -2.67
C THR A 14 -4.86 -16.80 -1.64
N ARG A 15 -3.72 -17.48 -1.60
CA ARG A 15 -2.64 -17.14 -0.66
C ARG A 15 -1.82 -15.94 -1.19
N CYS A 16 -1.14 -15.27 -0.26
CA CYS A 16 -0.15 -14.25 -0.64
C CYS A 16 0.95 -14.88 -1.50
N THR A 17 1.39 -14.15 -2.53
CA THR A 17 2.37 -14.58 -3.54
C THR A 17 3.64 -15.19 -2.94
N VAL A 18 4.10 -14.69 -1.80
CA VAL A 18 5.29 -15.21 -1.08
C VAL A 18 5.13 -16.70 -0.70
N PHE A 19 3.92 -17.14 -0.41
CA PHE A 19 3.62 -18.53 -0.01
C PHE A 19 3.27 -19.46 -1.20
N MET A 20 3.37 -18.96 -2.43
CA MET A 20 3.01 -19.72 -3.64
C MET A 20 4.19 -20.40 -4.32
N ASN A 21 5.42 -20.18 -3.85
CA ASN A 21 6.62 -20.72 -4.49
C ASN A 21 6.55 -22.22 -4.72
N SER A 22 5.97 -22.98 -3.80
CA SER A 22 5.83 -24.44 -3.98
C SER A 22 4.86 -24.80 -5.10
N LYS A 23 3.73 -24.12 -5.21
CA LYS A 23 2.75 -24.32 -6.29
C LYS A 23 3.29 -23.88 -7.65
N VAL A 24 4.01 -22.77 -7.71
CA VAL A 24 4.68 -22.29 -8.92
C VAL A 24 5.71 -23.31 -9.40
N LYS A 25 6.56 -23.82 -8.49
CA LYS A 25 7.53 -24.88 -8.82
C LYS A 25 6.86 -26.17 -9.28
N GLN A 26 5.73 -26.52 -8.69
CA GLN A 26 4.94 -27.68 -9.12
C GLN A 26 4.42 -27.47 -10.53
N ALA A 27 3.78 -26.33 -10.82
CA ALA A 27 3.28 -26.00 -12.13
C ALA A 27 4.39 -26.01 -13.22
N GLN A 28 5.58 -25.50 -12.87
CA GLN A 28 6.75 -25.58 -13.76
C GLN A 28 7.16 -27.01 -14.08
N LYS A 29 7.17 -27.91 -13.07
CA LYS A 29 7.47 -29.33 -13.28
C LYS A 29 6.43 -30.04 -14.13
N GLU A 30 5.19 -29.61 -14.05
CA GLU A 30 4.06 -30.11 -14.85
C GLU A 30 4.03 -29.53 -16.28
N GLY A 31 5.00 -28.69 -16.63
CA GLY A 31 5.15 -28.13 -17.97
C GLY A 31 4.25 -26.92 -18.26
N ALA A 32 3.73 -26.26 -17.24
CA ALA A 32 2.94 -25.04 -17.42
C ALA A 32 3.76 -23.93 -18.05
N SER A 33 3.15 -23.17 -18.96
CA SER A 33 3.80 -22.05 -19.61
C SER A 33 4.03 -20.87 -18.65
N VAL A 34 5.03 -20.05 -18.95
CA VAL A 34 5.27 -18.80 -18.20
C VAL A 34 4.05 -17.90 -18.23
N ALA A 35 3.32 -17.85 -19.34
CA ALA A 35 2.09 -17.09 -19.49
C ALA A 35 1.01 -17.55 -18.50
N ASP A 36 0.77 -18.88 -18.43
CA ASP A 36 -0.26 -19.46 -17.57
C ASP A 36 0.07 -19.28 -16.07
N ILE A 37 1.33 -19.45 -15.71
CA ILE A 37 1.81 -19.21 -14.33
C ILE A 37 1.68 -17.73 -13.97
N SER A 38 2.07 -16.82 -14.87
CA SER A 38 2.01 -15.38 -14.63
C SER A 38 0.57 -14.88 -14.50
N ALA A 39 -0.34 -15.41 -15.33
CA ALA A 39 -1.77 -15.13 -15.22
C ALA A 39 -2.33 -15.67 -13.88
N GLY A 40 -1.97 -16.90 -13.51
CA GLY A 40 -2.35 -17.49 -12.23
C GLY A 40 -1.93 -16.66 -11.04
N LEU A 41 -0.73 -16.08 -11.07
CA LEU A 41 -0.25 -15.14 -10.05
C LEU A 41 -1.12 -13.88 -10.00
N ALA A 42 -1.45 -13.28 -11.14
CA ALA A 42 -2.30 -12.10 -11.21
C ALA A 42 -3.71 -12.39 -10.64
N TYR A 43 -4.33 -13.49 -11.04
CA TYR A 43 -5.60 -13.96 -10.47
C TYR A 43 -5.53 -14.13 -8.96
N SER A 44 -4.46 -14.75 -8.47
CA SER A 44 -4.30 -15.01 -7.05
C SER A 44 -4.17 -13.74 -6.21
N VAL A 45 -3.47 -12.71 -6.71
CA VAL A 45 -3.39 -11.40 -6.06
C VAL A 45 -4.77 -10.80 -5.89
N ILE A 46 -5.60 -10.82 -6.94
CA ILE A 46 -6.96 -10.28 -6.88
C ILE A 46 -7.87 -11.13 -5.99
N LYS A 47 -7.85 -12.46 -6.14
CA LYS A 47 -8.61 -13.36 -5.26
C LYS A 47 -8.25 -13.15 -3.78
N ASN A 48 -6.98 -12.97 -3.47
CA ASN A 48 -6.54 -12.67 -2.10
C ASN A 48 -7.10 -11.32 -1.62
N ALA A 49 -6.99 -10.27 -2.43
CA ALA A 49 -7.49 -8.95 -2.08
C ALA A 49 -9.01 -8.96 -1.84
N LEU A 50 -9.78 -9.50 -2.76
CA LEU A 50 -11.25 -9.48 -2.67
C LEU A 50 -11.77 -10.43 -1.57
N PHE A 51 -11.37 -11.68 -1.58
CA PHE A 51 -12.00 -12.71 -0.73
C PHE A 51 -11.35 -12.85 0.65
N LYS A 52 -10.08 -12.49 0.83
CA LYS A 52 -9.39 -12.62 2.12
C LYS A 52 -9.22 -11.30 2.86
N VAL A 53 -8.94 -10.20 2.16
CA VAL A 53 -8.70 -8.90 2.78
C VAL A 53 -9.99 -8.11 2.89
N ILE A 54 -10.70 -7.89 1.78
CA ILE A 54 -11.96 -7.15 1.76
C ILE A 54 -13.12 -8.02 2.26
N LYS A 55 -13.02 -9.36 2.08
CA LYS A 55 -14.03 -10.35 2.47
C LYS A 55 -15.36 -10.19 1.74
N VAL A 56 -15.29 -9.85 0.47
CA VAL A 56 -16.45 -9.87 -0.41
C VAL A 56 -16.87 -11.32 -0.60
N SER A 57 -18.15 -11.62 -0.44
CA SER A 57 -18.67 -12.98 -0.62
C SER A 57 -18.87 -13.28 -2.10
N ASP A 58 -19.37 -12.29 -2.85
CA ASP A 58 -19.58 -12.36 -4.29
C ASP A 58 -19.09 -11.07 -4.95
N ALA A 59 -18.48 -11.18 -6.12
CA ALA A 59 -17.96 -10.03 -6.84
C ALA A 59 -19.06 -9.02 -7.26
N SER A 60 -20.30 -9.48 -7.41
CA SER A 60 -21.47 -8.63 -7.69
C SER A 60 -21.75 -7.57 -6.60
N GLU A 61 -21.27 -7.81 -5.37
CA GLU A 61 -21.37 -6.84 -4.27
C GLU A 61 -20.59 -5.55 -4.52
N LEU A 62 -19.61 -5.58 -5.44
CA LEU A 62 -18.80 -4.41 -5.80
C LEU A 62 -19.57 -3.38 -6.64
N GLY A 63 -20.73 -3.74 -7.17
CA GLY A 63 -21.53 -2.89 -8.05
C GLY A 63 -21.08 -2.94 -9.52
N LYS A 64 -21.74 -2.14 -10.36
CA LYS A 64 -21.54 -2.13 -11.83
C LYS A 64 -20.48 -1.13 -12.31
N HIS A 65 -20.23 -0.09 -11.52
CA HIS A 65 -19.30 0.99 -11.87
C HIS A 65 -18.13 0.97 -10.91
N ILE A 66 -17.03 0.36 -11.34
CA ILE A 66 -15.86 0.14 -10.48
C ILE A 66 -14.70 0.99 -10.97
N VAL A 67 -14.16 1.77 -10.06
CA VAL A 67 -12.92 2.52 -10.27
C VAL A 67 -11.82 1.87 -9.45
N VAL A 68 -10.74 1.46 -10.13
CA VAL A 68 -9.59 0.86 -9.49
C VAL A 68 -8.46 1.87 -9.31
N GLN A 69 -7.76 1.79 -8.18
CA GLN A 69 -6.67 2.70 -7.86
C GLN A 69 -5.50 1.97 -7.22
N GLY A 70 -4.34 2.62 -7.23
CA GLY A 70 -3.09 2.08 -6.72
C GLY A 70 -2.16 1.59 -7.83
N GLY A 71 -0.86 1.66 -7.57
CA GLY A 71 0.18 1.32 -8.55
C GLY A 71 0.12 -0.12 -9.08
N THR A 72 -0.44 -1.05 -8.31
CA THR A 72 -0.62 -2.45 -8.71
C THR A 72 -1.50 -2.58 -9.96
N PHE A 73 -2.49 -1.71 -10.13
CA PHE A 73 -3.38 -1.72 -11.29
C PHE A 73 -2.76 -1.17 -12.57
N TYR A 74 -1.55 -0.61 -12.53
CA TYR A 74 -0.79 -0.34 -13.76
C TYR A 74 -0.34 -1.63 -14.47
N ASN A 75 -0.33 -2.75 -13.77
CA ASN A 75 -0.15 -4.05 -14.40
C ASN A 75 -1.46 -4.49 -15.08
N ASN A 76 -1.45 -4.51 -16.40
CA ASN A 76 -2.63 -4.88 -17.19
C ASN A 76 -3.13 -6.32 -16.92
N ALA A 77 -2.25 -7.25 -16.56
CA ALA A 77 -2.67 -8.60 -16.20
C ALA A 77 -3.47 -8.61 -14.89
N VAL A 78 -3.09 -7.77 -13.93
CA VAL A 78 -3.83 -7.62 -12.67
C VAL A 78 -5.19 -6.96 -12.92
N LEU A 79 -5.24 -5.90 -13.74
CA LEU A 79 -6.48 -5.25 -14.14
C LEU A 79 -7.42 -6.25 -14.82
N ARG A 80 -6.93 -6.97 -15.82
CA ARG A 80 -7.73 -7.96 -16.55
C ARG A 80 -8.20 -9.12 -15.67
N SER A 81 -7.37 -9.56 -14.72
CA SER A 81 -7.76 -10.57 -13.74
C SER A 81 -8.89 -10.09 -12.84
N PHE A 82 -8.85 -8.81 -12.44
CA PHE A 82 -9.91 -8.19 -11.66
C PHE A 82 -11.22 -8.16 -12.46
N GLU A 83 -11.20 -7.66 -13.69
CA GLU A 83 -12.38 -7.59 -14.57
C GLU A 83 -13.02 -8.96 -14.79
N LYS A 84 -12.20 -10.00 -14.99
CA LYS A 84 -12.70 -11.37 -15.17
C LYS A 84 -13.29 -11.98 -13.88
N ILE A 85 -12.77 -11.61 -12.71
CA ILE A 85 -13.31 -12.08 -11.42
C ILE A 85 -14.57 -11.31 -11.06
N ALA A 86 -14.60 -10.01 -11.32
CA ALA A 86 -15.73 -9.14 -11.02
C ALA A 86 -16.84 -9.17 -12.08
N ASP A 87 -16.59 -9.82 -13.20
CA ASP A 87 -17.46 -9.88 -14.38
C ASP A 87 -17.97 -8.50 -14.84
N CYS A 88 -17.07 -7.51 -14.76
CA CYS A 88 -17.37 -6.13 -15.14
C CYS A 88 -16.11 -5.43 -15.66
N GLU A 89 -16.31 -4.37 -16.44
CA GLU A 89 -15.24 -3.48 -16.86
C GLU A 89 -14.86 -2.53 -15.71
N ALA A 90 -13.56 -2.35 -15.46
CA ALA A 90 -13.05 -1.49 -14.42
C ALA A 90 -12.37 -0.25 -15.00
N ILE A 91 -12.72 0.91 -14.50
CA ILE A 91 -12.11 2.18 -14.87
C ILE A 91 -10.80 2.36 -14.10
N ARG A 92 -9.70 2.44 -14.82
CA ARG A 92 -8.40 2.79 -14.27
C ARG A 92 -8.02 4.19 -14.70
N PRO A 93 -8.12 5.21 -13.83
CA PRO A 93 -7.70 6.57 -14.14
C PRO A 93 -6.19 6.66 -14.42
N ASP A 94 -5.78 7.62 -15.22
CA ASP A 94 -4.34 7.86 -15.50
C ASP A 94 -3.53 8.12 -14.23
N ILE A 95 -4.16 8.75 -13.24
CA ILE A 95 -3.57 9.04 -11.93
C ILE A 95 -3.78 7.93 -10.90
N ALA A 96 -4.16 6.72 -11.32
CA ALA A 96 -4.48 5.61 -10.41
C ALA A 96 -3.43 5.37 -9.32
N GLY A 97 -2.14 5.52 -9.63
CA GLY A 97 -1.05 5.33 -8.68
C GLY A 97 -0.94 6.38 -7.59
N ILE A 98 -1.49 7.58 -7.81
CA ILE A 98 -1.42 8.71 -6.87
C ILE A 98 -2.80 9.13 -6.34
N MET A 99 -3.86 8.41 -6.68
CA MET A 99 -5.23 8.77 -6.28
C MET A 99 -5.40 8.87 -4.76
N GLY A 100 -4.69 8.06 -3.99
CA GLY A 100 -4.69 8.17 -2.53
C GLY A 100 -4.12 9.51 -2.03
N ALA A 101 -3.02 9.98 -2.62
CA ALA A 101 -2.44 11.28 -2.30
C ALA A 101 -3.36 12.44 -2.75
N PHE A 102 -3.95 12.30 -3.94
CA PHE A 102 -4.93 13.27 -4.45
C PHE A 102 -6.15 13.37 -3.54
N GLY A 103 -6.73 12.23 -3.14
CA GLY A 103 -7.85 12.20 -2.19
C GLY A 103 -7.50 12.79 -0.83
N ALA A 104 -6.29 12.51 -0.31
CA ALA A 104 -5.81 13.12 0.92
C ALA A 104 -5.69 14.64 0.82
N ALA A 105 -5.23 15.17 -0.32
CA ALA A 105 -5.16 16.60 -0.57
C ALA A 105 -6.56 17.25 -0.62
N LEU A 106 -7.54 16.59 -1.23
CA LEU A 106 -8.93 17.06 -1.24
C LEU A 106 -9.51 17.11 0.16
N ILE A 107 -9.33 16.05 0.96
CA ILE A 107 -9.78 16.00 2.35
C ILE A 107 -9.08 17.07 3.19
N ALA A 108 -7.78 17.28 2.99
CA ALA A 108 -7.05 18.32 3.69
C ALA A 108 -7.62 19.70 3.35
N ARG A 109 -7.89 19.98 2.06
CA ARG A 109 -8.50 21.22 1.61
C ARG A 109 -9.87 21.44 2.28
N GLU A 110 -10.71 20.41 2.32
CA GLU A 110 -12.04 20.49 2.93
C GLU A 110 -11.97 20.75 4.43
N ARG A 111 -11.08 20.04 5.16
CA ARG A 111 -10.99 20.14 6.62
C ARG A 111 -10.32 21.40 7.11
N TYR A 112 -9.31 21.89 6.40
CA TYR A 112 -8.53 23.04 6.83
C TYR A 112 -8.98 24.37 6.22
N GLY A 113 -9.88 24.33 5.23
CA GLY A 113 -10.56 25.50 4.67
C GLY A 113 -9.62 26.68 4.44
N GLU A 114 -9.94 27.81 5.06
CA GLU A 114 -9.18 29.07 4.97
C GLU A 114 -8.02 29.13 5.97
N CYS A 115 -7.23 28.08 6.13
CA CYS A 115 -6.05 28.14 6.97
C CYS A 115 -5.09 29.25 6.51
N LYS A 116 -4.87 30.25 7.38
CA LYS A 116 -4.07 31.45 7.08
C LYS A 116 -2.55 31.24 7.11
N GLY A 117 -2.08 30.00 7.14
CA GLY A 117 -0.65 29.70 7.16
C GLY A 117 -0.33 28.22 6.99
N THR A 118 0.92 27.94 6.69
CA THR A 118 1.46 26.60 6.61
C THR A 118 2.69 26.46 7.48
N THR A 119 2.89 25.28 8.06
CA THR A 119 4.13 24.91 8.75
C THR A 119 5.13 24.23 7.80
N MET A 120 4.77 24.09 6.52
CA MET A 120 5.69 23.60 5.50
C MET A 120 6.85 24.57 5.32
N LEU A 121 8.05 24.02 5.17
CA LEU A 121 9.23 24.78 4.79
C LEU A 121 9.07 25.34 3.39
N SER A 122 9.60 26.53 3.14
CA SER A 122 9.68 27.07 1.80
C SER A 122 10.63 26.25 0.92
N ILE A 123 10.59 26.45 -0.40
CA ILE A 123 11.51 25.77 -1.33
C ILE A 123 12.95 26.19 -1.03
N GLU A 124 13.16 27.44 -0.67
CA GLU A 124 14.45 28.00 -0.28
C GLU A 124 14.99 27.34 1.00
N ASP A 125 14.13 27.20 2.02
CA ASP A 125 14.48 26.52 3.28
C ASP A 125 14.81 25.03 3.03
N ILE A 126 14.09 24.36 2.14
CA ILE A 126 14.37 22.97 1.77
C ILE A 126 15.71 22.85 1.04
N ARG A 127 16.01 23.77 0.15
CA ARG A 127 17.29 23.76 -0.59
C ARG A 127 18.50 24.08 0.29
N SER A 128 18.31 24.91 1.31
CA SER A 128 19.33 25.27 2.31
C SER A 128 19.35 24.34 3.52
N LEU A 129 18.53 23.29 3.53
CA LEU A 129 18.42 22.38 4.66
C LEU A 129 19.71 21.56 4.84
N GLU A 130 20.48 21.90 5.84
CA GLU A 130 21.63 21.12 6.26
C GLU A 130 21.26 20.19 7.42
N TYR A 131 21.73 18.97 7.34
CA TYR A 131 21.57 18.00 8.42
C TYR A 131 22.83 17.14 8.56
N SER A 132 23.07 16.69 9.77
CA SER A 132 24.10 15.69 10.05
C SER A 132 23.48 14.47 10.72
N THR A 133 24.08 13.32 10.50
CA THR A 133 23.56 12.07 11.04
C THR A 133 24.56 11.45 12.01
N THR A 134 24.13 11.11 13.20
CA THR A 134 24.92 10.38 14.18
C THR A 134 24.25 9.07 14.53
N MET A 135 25.07 8.02 14.73
CA MET A 135 24.57 6.72 15.17
C MET A 135 24.97 6.47 16.62
N THR A 136 24.03 6.01 17.42
CA THR A 136 24.28 5.65 18.83
C THR A 136 23.47 4.39 19.21
N LYS A 137 23.72 3.87 20.41
CA LYS A 137 22.93 2.78 20.97
C LYS A 137 21.98 3.31 22.04
N CYS A 138 20.73 2.86 22.01
CA CYS A 138 19.77 3.15 23.07
C CYS A 138 20.23 2.49 24.39
N ARG A 139 20.17 3.24 25.47
CA ARG A 139 20.51 2.75 26.82
C ARG A 139 19.26 2.59 27.71
N GLY A 140 18.06 2.64 27.13
CA GLY A 140 16.80 2.59 27.88
C GLY A 140 16.37 1.19 28.34
N CYS A 141 16.90 0.14 27.72
CA CYS A 141 16.63 -1.26 28.11
C CYS A 141 17.75 -2.18 27.60
N THR A 142 17.67 -3.46 27.93
CA THR A 142 18.66 -4.50 27.55
C THR A 142 18.79 -4.73 26.05
N ASN A 143 17.84 -4.27 25.22
CA ASN A 143 17.86 -4.46 23.77
C ASN A 143 18.95 -3.67 23.03
N THR A 144 19.52 -2.63 23.66
CA THR A 144 20.61 -1.82 23.09
C THR A 144 20.43 -1.46 21.61
N CYS A 145 19.21 -1.11 21.20
CA CYS A 145 18.87 -0.85 19.80
C CYS A 145 19.76 0.24 19.20
N ARG A 146 20.14 0.07 17.93
CA ARG A 146 20.84 1.12 17.18
C ARG A 146 19.86 2.24 16.88
N LEU A 147 20.26 3.48 17.17
CA LEU A 147 19.53 4.69 16.89
C LEU A 147 20.29 5.51 15.84
N THR A 148 19.55 6.02 14.87
CA THR A 148 20.03 7.03 13.94
C THR A 148 19.43 8.36 14.33
N ILE A 149 20.25 9.35 14.66
CA ILE A 149 19.84 10.68 15.05
C ILE A 149 20.20 11.64 13.95
N ASN A 150 19.20 12.23 13.32
CA ASN A 150 19.38 13.31 12.36
C ASN A 150 19.29 14.64 13.10
N HIS A 151 20.33 15.43 13.00
CA HIS A 151 20.44 16.76 13.59
C HIS A 151 20.21 17.78 12.46
N PHE A 152 19.21 18.63 12.62
CA PHE A 152 18.89 19.70 11.67
C PHE A 152 19.35 21.04 12.18
N SER A 153 19.56 21.99 11.28
CA SER A 153 19.76 23.39 11.59
C SER A 153 18.64 23.87 12.55
N GLY A 154 19.00 24.68 13.55
CA GLY A 154 18.05 25.13 14.58
C GLY A 154 17.86 24.16 15.76
N GLY A 155 18.76 23.16 15.92
CA GLY A 155 18.80 22.27 17.10
C GLY A 155 17.74 21.18 17.12
N ARG A 156 16.89 21.06 16.10
CA ARG A 156 15.88 20.00 16.00
C ARG A 156 16.53 18.66 15.73
N LYS A 157 16.04 17.61 16.38
CA LYS A 157 16.55 16.24 16.22
C LYS A 157 15.42 15.31 15.83
N PHE A 158 15.71 14.39 14.91
CA PHE A 158 14.81 13.31 14.52
C PHE A 158 15.51 11.97 14.74
N ILE A 159 14.88 11.10 15.53
CA ILE A 159 15.48 9.83 15.96
C ILE A 159 14.72 8.67 15.32
N THR A 160 15.43 7.79 14.64
CA THR A 160 14.89 6.55 14.09
C THR A 160 15.59 5.34 14.70
N SER A 161 14.90 4.20 14.73
CA SER A 161 15.42 2.93 15.24
C SER A 161 15.13 1.80 14.27
N GLU A 162 16.06 0.86 14.12
CA GLU A 162 15.90 -0.34 13.28
C GLU A 162 14.83 -1.32 13.82
N LYS A 163 14.56 -1.33 15.11
CA LYS A 163 13.56 -2.21 15.72
C LYS A 163 12.25 -1.46 15.97
N LYS A 164 11.19 -1.93 15.31
CA LYS A 164 9.82 -1.38 15.33
C LYS A 164 9.11 -1.38 16.70
N LYS A 165 9.75 -1.82 17.78
CA LYS A 165 9.17 -1.86 19.12
C LYS A 165 10.04 -1.09 20.12
N ILE A 166 10.17 0.21 19.94
CA ILE A 166 10.43 1.05 21.11
C ILE A 166 9.06 1.46 21.63
N GLN A 167 8.56 0.66 22.56
CA GLN A 167 7.37 0.97 23.31
C GLN A 167 7.66 2.28 24.07
N ILE A 168 6.81 3.24 23.84
CA ILE A 168 6.81 4.61 24.35
C ILE A 168 7.06 4.64 25.87
N ARG A 169 8.31 4.76 26.28
CA ARG A 169 8.72 5.21 27.61
C ARG A 169 9.88 6.19 27.59
N CYS A 170 10.35 6.53 26.40
CA CYS A 170 11.33 7.59 26.25
C CYS A 170 10.60 8.80 25.63
N GLN A 171 10.37 9.84 26.42
CA GLN A 171 9.72 11.09 26.00
C GLN A 171 10.44 11.84 24.85
N THR A 172 11.58 11.31 24.38
CA THR A 172 12.39 11.87 23.28
C THR A 172 12.33 11.08 21.98
N CYS A 173 11.66 9.92 21.92
CA CYS A 173 11.54 9.10 20.70
C CYS A 173 10.16 9.25 20.07
N LEU A 174 9.98 10.25 19.23
CA LEU A 174 8.83 10.34 18.32
C LEU A 174 9.02 9.31 17.20
N THR A 175 8.37 8.16 17.33
CA THR A 175 8.31 7.15 16.28
C THR A 175 7.26 7.56 15.27
N ILE A 176 7.68 8.13 14.14
CA ILE A 176 6.80 8.22 12.99
C ILE A 176 6.85 6.87 12.30
N ASN A 177 5.79 6.09 12.47
CA ASN A 177 5.56 4.88 11.69
C ASN A 177 5.22 5.26 10.25
N PHE A 178 6.23 5.32 9.38
CA PHE A 178 6.02 5.30 7.94
C PHE A 178 6.00 3.85 7.46
N ILE A 179 4.88 3.17 7.60
CA ILE A 179 4.53 2.06 6.75
C ILE A 179 3.30 2.50 6.00
N GLY A 180 3.54 2.94 4.77
CA GLY A 180 2.49 3.21 3.80
C GLY A 180 1.81 1.93 3.34
N ILE A 181 0.99 1.34 4.19
CA ILE A 181 -0.18 0.57 3.81
C ILE A 181 -1.32 1.25 4.52
N LEU A 182 -1.72 2.37 3.96
CA LEU A 182 -3.00 2.95 4.28
C LEU A 182 -4.06 2.11 3.56
N ILE A 183 -4.44 1.00 4.16
CA ILE A 183 -5.72 0.37 3.86
C ILE A 183 -6.74 1.29 4.51
N MET A 184 -7.17 2.29 3.76
CA MET A 184 -8.33 3.06 4.15
C MET A 184 -9.55 2.14 4.06
N ASN A 185 -9.99 1.64 5.21
CA ASN A 185 -11.38 1.23 5.41
C ASN A 185 -12.25 2.49 5.34
N LEU A 186 -12.47 3.01 4.14
CA LEU A 186 -13.47 4.02 3.84
C LEU A 186 -14.68 3.34 3.21
N PHE A 187 -15.32 2.47 4.00
CA PHE A 187 -16.73 2.19 3.79
C PHE A 187 -17.47 2.74 5.00
N PRO A 188 -18.31 3.77 4.82
CA PRO A 188 -19.26 4.13 5.86
C PRO A 188 -20.19 2.93 6.04
N LYS A 189 -20.22 2.38 7.25
CA LYS A 189 -21.32 1.51 7.68
C LYS A 189 -22.61 2.23 7.33
N LYS A 190 -23.44 1.54 6.51
CA LYS A 190 -24.87 1.79 6.25
C LYS A 190 -25.37 3.18 6.65
N MET A 191 -25.63 4.02 5.64
CA MET A 191 -26.63 5.08 5.81
C MET A 191 -27.96 4.47 6.25
N PRO A 192 -28.66 5.05 7.24
CA PRO A 192 -30.03 4.68 7.51
C PRO A 192 -30.87 4.97 6.25
N ARG A 193 -31.72 4.02 5.89
CA ARG A 193 -32.76 4.26 4.89
C ARG A 193 -33.71 5.28 5.51
N GLU A 194 -33.80 6.45 4.92
CA GLU A 194 -34.95 7.33 5.15
C GLU A 194 -36.17 6.64 4.54
N GLU A 195 -37.20 6.54 5.37
CA GLU A 195 -38.55 6.10 5.00
C GLU A 195 -39.26 7.17 4.14
#